data_eac09397cf7f7b5701fd44db1a892d05
#
_entry.id   eac09397cf7f7b5701fd44db1a892d05
#
_cell.length_a   1.000
_cell.length_b   1.000
_cell.length_c   1.000
_cell.angle_alpha   90.00
_cell.angle_beta   90.00
_cell.angle_gamma   90.00
#
_symmetry.space_group_name_H-M   'P 1'
#
loop_
_entity.id
_entity.type
_entity.pdbx_description
1 polymer ?
#
loop_
_entity_poly.entity_id
_entity_poly.type
_entity_poly.pdbx_seq_one_letter_code
_entity_poly.pdbx_strand_id
1 'polypeptide(L)'
;MTAKWHGCQSVPRRVNGGGPQGATIGLLEYLSQSNHSADIVSERDRFKFIDDLSVLEIVNLSTVGITSFNLKQQVPNDIPEHGQYIPPENLESQKWLNAINDWTINQKMMINEKKTKTLIFNYTNKYQFTTRLSINDQPIEVINSTRLLGTIVQDNLSWDLNTAEIVRKANARMELLRKVASFGTSISELKNIYILYVRSLLEQSATVWHSSLTTDNINDLERVQKTALKVILGDNYKFYTVKNL
;
A
#
# COMPACT_ATOMS: atom_id res chain seq x y z
N MET A 1 7.26 -1.40 -33.11
CA MET A 1 8.39 -1.54 -32.17
C MET A 1 9.25 -2.72 -32.57
N THR A 2 10.56 -2.61 -32.45
CA THR A 2 11.52 -3.68 -32.63
C THR A 2 12.31 -3.83 -31.34
N ALA A 3 12.56 -5.07 -30.91
CA ALA A 3 13.47 -5.35 -29.80
C ALA A 3 14.86 -5.69 -30.36
N LYS A 4 15.92 -5.20 -29.74
CA LYS A 4 17.32 -5.54 -30.07
C LYS A 4 17.96 -6.26 -28.88
N TRP A 5 18.59 -7.41 -29.15
CA TRP A 5 19.31 -8.18 -28.15
C TRP A 5 20.53 -8.82 -28.80
N HIS A 6 21.73 -8.59 -28.28
CA HIS A 6 22.99 -9.14 -28.77
C HIS A 6 23.19 -9.07 -30.31
N GLY A 7 22.85 -7.92 -30.90
CA GLY A 7 23.00 -7.72 -32.36
C GLY A 7 21.85 -8.27 -33.22
N CYS A 8 20.93 -9.04 -32.63
CA CYS A 8 19.70 -9.49 -33.30
C CYS A 8 18.60 -8.48 -33.14
N GLN A 9 17.81 -8.25 -34.19
CA GLN A 9 16.68 -7.36 -34.20
C GLN A 9 15.42 -8.18 -34.52
N SER A 10 14.36 -8.00 -33.70
CA SER A 10 13.08 -8.64 -33.97
C SER A 10 12.40 -8.02 -35.19
N VAL A 11 11.51 -8.79 -35.80
CA VAL A 11 10.61 -8.27 -36.83
C VAL A 11 9.74 -7.15 -36.23
N PRO A 12 9.60 -6.01 -36.95
CA PRO A 12 8.74 -4.91 -36.48
C PRO A 12 7.31 -5.39 -36.25
N ARG A 13 6.76 -5.15 -35.07
CA ARG A 13 5.34 -5.38 -34.78
C ARG A 13 4.66 -4.04 -34.53
N ARG A 14 3.43 -3.89 -35.06
CA ARG A 14 2.59 -2.75 -34.77
C ARG A 14 2.08 -2.88 -33.33
N VAL A 15 2.24 -1.84 -32.54
CA VAL A 15 1.68 -1.75 -31.19
C VAL A 15 0.38 -0.97 -31.31
N ASN A 16 -0.73 -1.61 -30.97
CA ASN A 16 -2.09 -1.05 -31.14
C ASN A 16 -2.54 -0.31 -29.86
N GLY A 17 -1.74 -0.27 -28.79
CA GLY A 17 -2.05 0.44 -27.55
C GLY A 17 -0.87 0.39 -26.57
N GLY A 18 -0.85 1.30 -25.60
CA GLY A 18 0.21 1.46 -24.63
C GLY A 18 1.42 2.24 -25.11
N GLY A 19 2.10 2.92 -24.18
CA GLY A 19 3.35 3.65 -24.44
C GLY A 19 4.57 2.74 -24.36
N PRO A 20 5.71 3.12 -24.99
CA PRO A 20 6.94 2.37 -24.88
C PRO A 20 7.49 2.42 -23.47
N GLN A 21 7.62 1.25 -22.82
CA GLN A 21 8.24 1.15 -21.49
C GLN A 21 9.69 1.62 -21.52
N GLY A 22 10.08 2.43 -20.54
CA GLY A 22 11.44 2.97 -20.41
C GLY A 22 11.72 4.22 -21.25
N ALA A 23 10.75 4.73 -22.02
CA ALA A 23 10.89 6.00 -22.70
C ALA A 23 10.30 7.14 -21.87
N THR A 24 11.03 8.26 -21.76
CA THR A 24 10.57 9.45 -21.00
C THR A 24 9.23 9.98 -21.53
N ILE A 25 9.04 9.95 -22.85
CA ILE A 25 7.81 10.38 -23.50
C ILE A 25 6.64 9.45 -23.17
N GLY A 26 6.86 8.13 -23.10
CA GLY A 26 5.82 7.16 -22.79
C GLY A 26 5.21 7.37 -21.40
N LEU A 27 6.03 7.71 -20.40
CA LEU A 27 5.55 8.04 -19.06
C LEU A 27 4.72 9.35 -19.05
N LEU A 28 5.19 10.38 -19.74
CA LEU A 28 4.48 11.67 -19.83
C LEU A 28 3.14 11.51 -20.55
N GLU A 29 3.10 10.74 -21.65
CA GLU A 29 1.88 10.45 -22.38
C GLU A 29 0.87 9.70 -21.52
N TYR A 30 1.32 8.66 -20.79
CA TYR A 30 0.49 7.92 -19.86
C TYR A 30 -0.05 8.81 -18.73
N LEU A 31 0.81 9.62 -18.09
CA LEU A 31 0.41 10.55 -17.04
C LEU A 31 -0.59 11.60 -17.54
N SER A 32 -0.37 12.14 -18.74
CA SER A 32 -1.29 13.10 -19.37
C SER A 32 -2.67 12.47 -19.58
N GLN A 33 -2.74 11.25 -20.10
CA GLN A 33 -4.02 10.56 -20.32
C GLN A 33 -4.68 10.15 -19.02
N SER A 34 -3.93 9.62 -18.07
CA SER A 34 -4.47 9.06 -16.82
C SER A 34 -4.85 10.11 -15.77
N ASN A 35 -4.34 11.35 -15.87
CA ASN A 35 -4.67 12.40 -14.90
C ASN A 35 -6.16 12.74 -14.85
N HIS A 36 -6.84 12.73 -15.99
CA HIS A 36 -8.27 13.02 -16.05
C HIS A 36 -9.17 11.96 -15.39
N SER A 37 -8.69 10.73 -15.18
CA SER A 37 -9.45 9.71 -14.44
C SER A 37 -9.71 10.11 -12.99
N ALA A 38 -8.80 10.89 -12.45
CA ALA A 38 -8.91 11.35 -11.08
C ALA A 38 -9.92 12.49 -10.91
N ASP A 39 -10.25 13.25 -11.98
CA ASP A 39 -11.18 14.39 -11.91
C ASP A 39 -12.64 13.98 -11.65
N ILE A 40 -12.94 12.69 -11.78
CA ILE A 40 -14.26 12.10 -11.49
C ILE A 40 -14.58 12.14 -10.00
N VAL A 41 -13.55 12.06 -9.16
CA VAL A 41 -13.65 12.07 -7.70
C VAL A 41 -13.09 13.37 -7.16
N SER A 42 -13.70 13.93 -6.12
CA SER A 42 -13.24 15.19 -5.51
C SER A 42 -11.78 15.06 -5.03
N GLU A 43 -11.02 16.16 -5.09
CA GLU A 43 -9.60 16.15 -4.68
C GLU A 43 -9.38 15.69 -3.22
N ARG A 44 -10.37 15.88 -2.36
CA ARG A 44 -10.33 15.46 -0.96
C ARG A 44 -10.41 13.96 -0.78
N ASP A 45 -11.08 13.28 -1.70
CA ASP A 45 -11.48 11.88 -1.56
C ASP A 45 -10.67 10.95 -2.45
N ARG A 46 -9.63 11.48 -3.12
CA ARG A 46 -8.77 10.73 -4.03
C ARG A 46 -7.30 10.91 -3.74
N PHE A 47 -6.55 9.83 -3.91
CA PHE A 47 -5.08 9.83 -3.87
C PHE A 47 -4.58 9.07 -5.08
N LYS A 48 -3.81 9.75 -5.94
CA LYS A 48 -3.23 9.16 -7.13
C LYS A 48 -1.72 9.20 -7.09
N PHE A 49 -1.10 8.06 -7.36
CA PHE A 49 0.34 7.94 -7.52
C PHE A 49 0.63 7.12 -8.78
N ILE A 50 1.04 7.81 -9.85
CA ILE A 50 1.31 7.23 -11.19
C ILE A 50 0.07 6.50 -11.72
N ASP A 51 0.04 5.17 -11.65
CA ASP A 51 -1.02 4.27 -12.08
C ASP A 51 -1.94 3.80 -10.94
N ASP A 52 -1.51 3.99 -9.69
CA ASP A 52 -2.31 3.64 -8.53
C ASP A 52 -3.30 4.77 -8.18
N LEU A 53 -4.58 4.46 -8.15
CA LEU A 53 -5.65 5.35 -7.70
C LEU A 53 -6.30 4.77 -6.45
N SER A 54 -6.29 5.52 -5.37
CA SER A 54 -7.00 5.22 -4.14
C SER A 54 -8.12 6.23 -3.93
N VAL A 55 -9.30 5.74 -3.61
CA VAL A 55 -10.49 6.56 -3.34
C VAL A 55 -10.92 6.29 -1.90
N LEU A 56 -11.21 7.35 -1.15
CA LEU A 56 -11.63 7.29 0.24
C LEU A 56 -13.03 7.89 0.39
N GLU A 57 -13.95 7.12 0.93
CA GLU A 57 -15.28 7.60 1.35
C GLU A 57 -15.40 7.53 2.86
N ILE A 58 -15.89 8.62 3.48
CA ILE A 58 -16.26 8.66 4.89
C ILE A 58 -17.76 8.45 4.99
N VAL A 59 -18.16 7.25 5.41
CA VAL A 59 -19.57 6.90 5.58
C VAL A 59 -20.06 7.34 6.95
N ASN A 60 -20.96 8.32 7.00
CA ASN A 60 -21.61 8.72 8.22
C ASN A 60 -22.90 7.90 8.41
N LEU A 61 -22.88 7.01 9.40
CA LEU A 61 -23.95 6.06 9.66
C LEU A 61 -25.28 6.72 10.04
N SER A 62 -25.27 7.96 10.53
CA SER A 62 -26.51 8.71 10.82
C SER A 62 -27.18 9.22 9.55
N THR A 63 -26.46 9.42 8.48
CA THR A 63 -26.99 9.90 7.18
C THR A 63 -27.41 8.77 6.24
N VAL A 64 -26.80 7.60 6.36
CA VAL A 64 -27.12 6.45 5.49
C VAL A 64 -28.44 5.76 5.90
N GLY A 65 -29.15 6.30 6.92
CA GLY A 65 -30.45 5.77 7.31
C GLY A 65 -30.39 4.27 7.61
N ILE A 66 -29.53 3.87 8.55
CA ILE A 66 -29.56 2.53 9.11
C ILE A 66 -30.83 2.43 9.96
N THR A 67 -31.97 2.36 9.32
CA THR A 67 -33.13 1.73 9.89
C THR A 67 -32.78 0.27 10.06
N SER A 68 -33.07 -0.28 11.23
CA SER A 68 -32.96 -1.69 11.55
C SER A 68 -33.72 -2.51 10.48
N PHE A 69 -33.04 -2.73 9.36
CA PHE A 69 -33.57 -3.55 8.29
C PHE A 69 -33.66 -4.99 8.81
N ASN A 70 -34.79 -5.61 8.57
CA ASN A 70 -34.93 -7.05 8.63
C ASN A 70 -33.97 -7.66 7.59
N LEU A 71 -32.75 -7.93 8.02
CA LEU A 71 -31.59 -8.40 7.27
C LEU A 71 -31.80 -9.78 6.59
N LYS A 72 -32.98 -10.37 6.69
CA LYS A 72 -33.24 -11.74 6.21
C LYS A 72 -33.47 -11.89 4.71
N GLN A 73 -33.59 -10.81 3.93
CA GLN A 73 -33.98 -10.96 2.52
C GLN A 73 -32.98 -10.52 1.45
N GLN A 74 -31.87 -9.87 1.77
CA GLN A 74 -30.91 -9.41 0.72
C GLN A 74 -29.41 -9.48 1.09
N VAL A 75 -29.06 -10.10 2.19
CA VAL A 75 -27.65 -10.25 2.58
C VAL A 75 -27.09 -11.49 1.88
N PRO A 76 -25.99 -11.39 1.12
CA PRO A 76 -25.29 -12.56 0.60
C PRO A 76 -24.97 -13.56 1.73
N ASN A 77 -25.15 -14.85 1.47
CA ASN A 77 -25.03 -15.93 2.47
C ASN A 77 -23.64 -16.08 3.12
N ASP A 78 -22.66 -15.36 2.62
CA ASP A 78 -21.27 -15.37 3.05
C ASP A 78 -20.88 -14.19 3.98
N ILE A 79 -21.86 -13.35 4.38
CA ILE A 79 -21.66 -12.26 5.32
C ILE A 79 -21.89 -12.77 6.77
N PRO A 80 -20.98 -12.42 7.71
CA PRO A 80 -21.14 -12.83 9.11
C PRO A 80 -22.48 -12.41 9.71
N GLU A 81 -23.15 -13.29 10.45
CA GLU A 81 -24.47 -13.09 11.06
C GLU A 81 -24.59 -11.83 11.96
N HIS A 82 -23.46 -11.25 12.36
CA HIS A 82 -23.41 -10.11 13.30
C HIS A 82 -22.97 -8.79 12.65
N GLY A 83 -22.84 -8.73 11.31
CA GLY A 83 -22.46 -7.52 10.57
C GLY A 83 -23.66 -6.74 10.03
N GLN A 84 -23.52 -5.42 9.94
CA GLN A 84 -24.46 -4.58 9.20
C GLN A 84 -23.96 -4.43 7.77
N TYR A 85 -24.81 -4.77 6.82
CA TYR A 85 -24.50 -4.62 5.39
C TYR A 85 -24.99 -3.27 4.89
N ILE A 86 -24.12 -2.55 4.20
CA ILE A 86 -24.47 -1.31 3.51
C ILE A 86 -24.55 -1.63 2.01
N PRO A 87 -25.74 -1.46 1.41
CA PRO A 87 -25.91 -1.69 -0.03
C PRO A 87 -25.01 -0.75 -0.85
N PRO A 88 -24.32 -1.25 -1.89
CA PRO A 88 -23.41 -0.45 -2.71
C PRO A 88 -24.06 0.80 -3.32
N GLU A 89 -25.33 0.73 -3.68
CA GLU A 89 -26.11 1.84 -4.24
C GLU A 89 -26.20 3.05 -3.31
N ASN A 90 -26.03 2.84 -2.01
CA ASN A 90 -26.05 3.90 -0.99
C ASN A 90 -24.66 4.53 -0.78
N LEU A 91 -23.64 4.04 -1.48
CA LEU A 91 -22.26 4.51 -1.33
C LEU A 91 -21.83 5.37 -2.53
N GLU A 92 -21.19 6.47 -2.25
CA GLU A 92 -20.58 7.31 -3.29
C GLU A 92 -19.42 6.56 -3.97
N SER A 93 -18.70 5.72 -3.26
CA SER A 93 -17.60 4.92 -3.80
C SER A 93 -18.06 4.01 -4.95
N GLN A 94 -19.28 3.45 -4.91
CA GLN A 94 -19.82 2.68 -6.05
C GLN A 94 -20.11 3.59 -7.25
N LYS A 95 -20.64 4.78 -7.02
CA LYS A 95 -20.92 5.74 -8.09
C LYS A 95 -19.62 6.21 -8.75
N TRP A 96 -18.59 6.52 -7.95
CA TRP A 96 -17.27 6.89 -8.47
C TRP A 96 -16.63 5.73 -9.24
N LEU A 97 -16.76 4.51 -8.74
CA LEU A 97 -16.22 3.33 -9.39
C LEU A 97 -16.86 3.10 -10.76
N ASN A 98 -18.17 3.26 -10.87
CA ASN A 98 -18.90 3.17 -12.14
C ASN A 98 -18.43 4.26 -13.11
N ALA A 99 -18.34 5.51 -12.65
CA ALA A 99 -17.89 6.63 -13.48
C ALA A 99 -16.44 6.49 -13.96
N ILE A 100 -15.54 5.98 -13.09
CA ILE A 100 -14.15 5.66 -13.46
C ILE A 100 -14.13 4.53 -14.49
N ASN A 101 -14.94 3.50 -14.31
CA ASN A 101 -15.04 2.39 -15.26
C ASN A 101 -15.52 2.87 -16.63
N ASP A 102 -16.57 3.68 -16.69
CA ASP A 102 -17.09 4.26 -17.95
C ASP A 102 -16.01 5.13 -18.62
N TRP A 103 -15.29 5.95 -17.84
CA TRP A 103 -14.19 6.74 -18.35
C TRP A 103 -13.07 5.87 -18.94
N THR A 104 -12.67 4.78 -18.26
CA THR A 104 -11.61 3.88 -18.75
C THR A 104 -12.03 3.19 -20.04
N ILE A 105 -13.28 2.75 -20.16
CA ILE A 105 -13.85 2.17 -21.40
C ILE A 105 -13.77 3.18 -22.56
N ASN A 106 -14.16 4.43 -22.32
CA ASN A 106 -14.09 5.49 -23.31
C ASN A 106 -12.65 5.78 -23.78
N GLN A 107 -11.67 5.63 -22.88
CA GLN A 107 -10.24 5.75 -23.19
C GLN A 107 -9.62 4.46 -23.73
N LYS A 108 -10.42 3.42 -24.02
CA LYS A 108 -9.95 2.08 -24.46
C LYS A 108 -8.96 1.44 -23.48
N MET A 109 -9.16 1.70 -22.20
CA MET A 109 -8.45 1.08 -21.08
C MET A 109 -9.42 0.15 -20.33
N MET A 110 -8.88 -0.65 -19.43
CA MET A 110 -9.67 -1.52 -18.55
C MET A 110 -9.13 -1.43 -17.13
N ILE A 111 -10.03 -1.38 -16.16
CA ILE A 111 -9.67 -1.52 -14.75
C ILE A 111 -9.28 -2.98 -14.50
N ASN A 112 -8.23 -3.18 -13.72
CA ASN A 112 -7.86 -4.52 -13.31
C ASN A 112 -8.68 -4.93 -12.06
N GLU A 113 -9.82 -5.57 -12.28
CA GLU A 113 -10.75 -6.00 -11.24
C GLU A 113 -10.07 -6.86 -10.15
N LYS A 114 -9.17 -7.77 -10.57
CA LYS A 114 -8.45 -8.66 -9.64
C LYS A 114 -7.49 -7.91 -8.71
N LYS A 115 -6.97 -6.77 -9.14
CA LYS A 115 -6.09 -5.92 -8.32
C LYS A 115 -6.85 -4.87 -7.53
N THR A 116 -8.07 -4.54 -7.94
CA THR A 116 -8.93 -3.59 -7.22
C THR A 116 -9.41 -4.25 -5.93
N LYS A 117 -9.28 -3.55 -4.81
CA LYS A 117 -9.63 -4.07 -3.49
C LYS A 117 -10.40 -3.02 -2.70
N THR A 118 -11.24 -3.49 -1.79
CA THR A 118 -11.93 -2.64 -0.83
C THR A 118 -11.35 -2.88 0.56
N LEU A 119 -10.94 -1.83 1.25
CA LEU A 119 -10.50 -1.86 2.63
C LEU A 119 -11.46 -1.00 3.46
N ILE A 120 -12.08 -1.57 4.49
CA ILE A 120 -13.09 -0.91 5.31
C ILE A 120 -12.49 -0.62 6.67
N PHE A 121 -12.34 0.67 7.02
CA PHE A 121 -11.93 1.10 8.35
C PHE A 121 -13.16 1.27 9.22
N ASN A 122 -13.27 0.45 10.27
CA ASN A 122 -14.37 0.54 11.20
C ASN A 122 -13.92 1.16 12.53
N TYR A 123 -14.35 2.39 12.78
CA TYR A 123 -14.03 3.12 14.03
C TYR A 123 -15.01 2.84 15.16
N THR A 124 -16.08 2.06 14.91
CA THR A 124 -17.08 1.76 15.93
C THR A 124 -16.85 0.36 16.49
N ASN A 125 -16.73 0.26 17.81
CA ASN A 125 -16.65 -1.04 18.49
C ASN A 125 -18.02 -1.75 18.62
N LYS A 126 -19.12 -1.07 18.23
CA LYS A 126 -20.48 -1.60 18.43
C LYS A 126 -21.00 -2.42 17.27
N TYR A 127 -20.55 -2.11 16.03
CA TYR A 127 -21.08 -2.72 14.82
C TYR A 127 -19.95 -2.98 13.84
N GLN A 128 -19.93 -4.15 13.26
CA GLN A 128 -19.10 -4.43 12.10
C GLN A 128 -19.89 -4.12 10.83
N PHE A 129 -19.32 -3.30 9.98
CA PHE A 129 -19.93 -2.95 8.70
C PHE A 129 -19.20 -3.66 7.58
N THR A 130 -19.97 -4.07 6.58
CA THR A 130 -19.43 -4.60 5.33
C THR A 130 -20.25 -4.08 4.16
N THR A 131 -19.60 -4.03 3.01
CA THR A 131 -20.24 -3.71 1.73
C THR A 131 -19.59 -4.55 0.64
N ARG A 132 -20.23 -4.66 -0.51
CA ARG A 132 -19.68 -5.37 -1.65
C ARG A 132 -19.78 -4.49 -2.88
N LEU A 133 -18.72 -3.73 -3.14
CA LEU A 133 -18.58 -2.96 -4.37
C LEU A 133 -18.39 -3.90 -5.57
N SER A 134 -18.77 -3.46 -6.75
CA SER A 134 -18.63 -4.25 -7.98
C SER A 134 -18.13 -3.41 -9.16
N ILE A 135 -17.44 -4.05 -10.10
CA ILE A 135 -17.06 -3.50 -11.39
C ILE A 135 -17.59 -4.48 -12.46
N ASN A 136 -18.37 -4.00 -13.43
CA ASN A 136 -18.96 -4.84 -14.47
C ASN A 136 -19.67 -6.08 -13.89
N ASP A 137 -20.46 -5.88 -12.83
CA ASP A 137 -21.15 -6.93 -12.07
C ASP A 137 -20.23 -7.97 -11.39
N GLN A 138 -18.92 -7.76 -11.42
CA GLN A 138 -17.97 -8.58 -10.68
C GLN A 138 -17.70 -7.97 -9.31
N PRO A 139 -17.91 -8.72 -8.22
CA PRO A 139 -17.69 -8.21 -6.88
C PRO A 139 -16.20 -7.97 -6.62
N ILE A 140 -15.89 -6.83 -5.97
CA ILE A 140 -14.55 -6.51 -5.52
C ILE A 140 -14.33 -7.17 -4.16
N GLU A 141 -13.16 -7.77 -4.01
CA GLU A 141 -12.75 -8.41 -2.76
C GLU A 141 -12.58 -7.37 -1.65
N VAL A 142 -13.21 -7.63 -0.50
CA VAL A 142 -12.98 -6.90 0.75
C VAL A 142 -11.80 -7.56 1.46
N ILE A 143 -10.80 -6.76 1.81
CA ILE A 143 -9.56 -7.22 2.43
C ILE A 143 -9.33 -6.54 3.77
N ASN A 144 -8.60 -7.20 4.67
CA ASN A 144 -8.28 -6.68 6.00
C ASN A 144 -6.95 -5.91 6.03
N SER A 145 -6.13 -6.07 5.00
CA SER A 145 -4.88 -5.32 4.88
C SER A 145 -4.45 -5.18 3.42
N THR A 146 -3.78 -4.10 3.11
CA THR A 146 -3.22 -3.85 1.77
C THR A 146 -1.88 -3.14 1.86
N ARG A 147 -1.10 -3.23 0.77
CA ARG A 147 0.14 -2.47 0.64
C ARG A 147 -0.10 -1.21 -0.19
N LEU A 148 -0.04 -0.06 0.46
CA LEU A 148 -0.16 1.24 -0.19
C LEU A 148 1.21 1.93 -0.20
N LEU A 149 1.75 2.21 -1.38
CA LEU A 149 3.06 2.85 -1.58
C LEU A 149 4.19 2.25 -0.73
N GLY A 150 4.18 0.92 -0.58
CA GLY A 150 5.19 0.19 0.18
C GLY A 150 4.88 -0.01 1.66
N THR A 151 3.90 0.71 2.22
CA THR A 151 3.45 0.60 3.62
C THR A 151 2.24 -0.33 3.70
N ILE A 152 2.22 -1.25 4.67
CA ILE A 152 1.06 -2.12 4.90
C ILE A 152 0.08 -1.40 5.81
N VAL A 153 -1.14 -1.23 5.33
CA VAL A 153 -2.26 -0.62 6.06
C VAL A 153 -3.27 -1.72 6.38
N GLN A 154 -3.73 -1.75 7.64
CA GLN A 154 -4.72 -2.71 8.14
C GLN A 154 -6.06 -2.01 8.41
N ASP A 155 -7.16 -2.75 8.32
CA ASP A 155 -8.53 -2.28 8.56
C ASP A 155 -8.76 -1.71 9.97
N ASN A 156 -8.02 -2.20 10.95
CA ASN A 156 -8.04 -1.74 12.34
C ASN A 156 -7.02 -0.62 12.63
N LEU A 157 -6.29 -0.14 11.61
CA LEU A 157 -5.19 0.82 11.71
C LEU A 157 -4.07 0.39 12.68
N SER A 158 -3.95 -0.90 12.97
CA SER A 158 -2.78 -1.46 13.61
C SER A 158 -1.60 -1.45 12.64
N TRP A 159 -0.41 -1.25 13.18
CA TRP A 159 0.83 -1.26 12.38
C TRP A 159 1.67 -2.51 12.58
N ASP A 160 1.10 -3.55 13.19
CA ASP A 160 1.82 -4.77 13.54
C ASP A 160 2.38 -5.49 12.31
N LEU A 161 1.54 -5.64 11.24
CA LEU A 161 1.98 -6.25 10.00
C LEU A 161 3.05 -5.41 9.28
N ASN A 162 2.90 -4.09 9.30
CA ASN A 162 3.88 -3.20 8.70
C ASN A 162 5.22 -3.27 9.43
N THR A 163 5.21 -3.21 10.76
CA THR A 163 6.40 -3.28 11.60
C THR A 163 7.09 -4.64 11.47
N ALA A 164 6.34 -5.73 11.51
CA ALA A 164 6.87 -7.08 11.32
C ALA A 164 7.57 -7.22 9.94
N GLU A 165 6.97 -6.70 8.88
CA GLU A 165 7.57 -6.74 7.54
C GLU A 165 8.82 -5.88 7.43
N ILE A 166 8.82 -4.69 8.02
CA ILE A 166 10.00 -3.80 8.08
C ILE A 166 11.13 -4.50 8.83
N VAL A 167 10.86 -5.04 10.02
CA VAL A 167 11.84 -5.76 10.85
C VAL A 167 12.38 -6.99 10.11
N ARG A 168 11.52 -7.77 9.45
CA ARG A 168 11.93 -8.92 8.65
C ARG A 168 12.90 -8.52 7.54
N LYS A 169 12.59 -7.47 6.78
CA LYS A 169 13.45 -6.96 5.71
C LYS A 169 14.75 -6.37 6.25
N ALA A 170 14.68 -5.64 7.35
CA ALA A 170 15.85 -5.05 7.99
C ALA A 170 16.81 -6.13 8.49
N ASN A 171 16.30 -7.20 9.12
CA ASN A 171 17.11 -8.34 9.56
C ASN A 171 17.77 -9.06 8.37
N ALA A 172 17.10 -9.20 7.23
CA ALA A 172 17.72 -9.75 6.03
C ALA A 172 18.88 -8.87 5.52
N ARG A 173 18.74 -7.54 5.60
CA ARG A 173 19.83 -6.60 5.24
C ARG A 173 20.96 -6.59 6.25
N MET A 174 20.69 -6.91 7.52
CA MET A 174 21.70 -7.06 8.56
C MET A 174 22.71 -8.18 8.27
N GLU A 175 22.32 -9.21 7.51
CA GLU A 175 23.26 -10.25 7.08
C GLU A 175 24.35 -9.69 6.17
N LEU A 176 24.01 -8.77 5.26
CA LEU A 176 25.00 -8.08 4.44
C LEU A 176 25.95 -7.26 5.33
N LEU A 177 25.42 -6.51 6.30
CA LEU A 177 26.23 -5.70 7.21
C LEU A 177 27.23 -6.58 8.00
N ARG A 178 26.79 -7.76 8.50
CA ARG A 178 27.67 -8.73 9.20
C ARG A 178 28.79 -9.26 8.29
N LYS A 179 28.43 -9.62 7.05
CA LYS A 179 29.42 -10.11 6.07
C LYS A 179 30.45 -9.05 5.76
N VAL A 180 30.02 -7.82 5.52
CA VAL A 180 30.98 -6.72 5.23
C VAL A 180 31.87 -6.43 6.45
N ALA A 181 31.29 -6.45 7.66
CA ALA A 181 32.08 -6.28 8.89
C ALA A 181 33.14 -7.38 9.05
N SER A 182 32.85 -8.63 8.67
CA SER A 182 33.83 -9.75 8.76
C SER A 182 35.03 -9.60 7.82
N PHE A 183 34.95 -8.75 6.81
CA PHE A 183 36.08 -8.43 5.92
C PHE A 183 36.99 -7.32 6.46
N GLY A 184 36.79 -6.86 7.70
CA GLY A 184 37.62 -5.83 8.31
C GLY A 184 37.31 -4.41 7.84
N THR A 185 36.10 -4.18 7.32
CA THR A 185 35.64 -2.86 6.87
C THR A 185 35.65 -1.87 8.02
N SER A 186 36.03 -0.62 7.74
CA SER A 186 36.10 0.44 8.77
C SER A 186 34.73 0.77 9.37
N ILE A 187 34.72 1.23 10.63
CA ILE A 187 33.49 1.65 11.35
C ILE A 187 32.72 2.70 10.55
N SER A 188 33.45 3.64 9.92
CA SER A 188 32.83 4.71 9.10
C SER A 188 32.07 4.16 7.91
N GLU A 189 32.64 3.18 7.18
CA GLU A 189 32.00 2.55 6.04
C GLU A 189 30.82 1.69 6.49
N LEU A 190 30.95 0.92 7.56
CA LEU A 190 29.85 0.15 8.14
C LEU A 190 28.67 1.02 8.57
N LYS A 191 28.97 2.20 9.16
CA LYS A 191 27.95 3.21 9.49
C LYS A 191 27.21 3.68 8.23
N ASN A 192 27.93 3.98 7.16
CA ASN A 192 27.33 4.41 5.91
C ASN A 192 26.42 3.32 5.30
N ILE A 193 26.90 2.07 5.31
CA ILE A 193 26.09 0.93 4.84
C ILE A 193 24.83 0.78 5.68
N TYR A 194 24.93 0.89 7.00
CA TYR A 194 23.77 0.85 7.89
C TYR A 194 22.75 1.95 7.56
N ILE A 195 23.20 3.19 7.43
CA ILE A 195 22.32 4.34 7.13
C ILE A 195 21.59 4.12 5.80
N LEU A 196 22.33 3.73 4.76
CA LEU A 196 21.78 3.63 3.42
C LEU A 196 20.85 2.41 3.24
N TYR A 197 21.20 1.26 3.83
CA TYR A 197 20.52 0.00 3.56
C TYR A 197 19.55 -0.43 4.66
N VAL A 198 19.87 -0.21 5.92
CA VAL A 198 19.06 -0.70 7.03
C VAL A 198 18.17 0.40 7.58
N ARG A 199 18.76 1.54 7.97
CA ARG A 199 18.06 2.66 8.58
C ARG A 199 17.00 3.25 7.62
N SER A 200 17.34 3.42 6.35
CA SER A 200 16.41 3.91 5.34
C SER A 200 15.12 3.08 5.26
N LEU A 201 15.21 1.78 5.51
CA LEU A 201 14.05 0.89 5.54
C LEU A 201 13.23 1.06 6.84
N LEU A 202 13.91 1.21 7.99
CA LEU A 202 13.24 1.45 9.28
C LEU A 202 12.50 2.79 9.33
N GLU A 203 12.97 3.78 8.57
CA GLU A 203 12.40 5.13 8.51
C GLU A 203 11.42 5.33 7.34
N GLN A 204 11.24 4.32 6.48
CA GLN A 204 10.34 4.42 5.34
C GLN A 204 8.91 4.76 5.79
N SER A 205 8.38 5.90 5.34
CA SER A 205 7.04 6.39 5.69
C SER A 205 6.79 6.51 7.21
N ALA A 206 7.82 6.69 8.03
CA ALA A 206 7.71 6.72 9.49
C ALA A 206 6.75 7.82 9.99
N THR A 207 6.62 8.92 9.29
CA THR A 207 5.68 10.00 9.60
C THR A 207 4.22 9.55 9.61
N VAL A 208 3.89 8.46 8.90
CA VAL A 208 2.52 7.92 8.82
C VAL A 208 2.18 7.03 10.00
N TRP A 209 3.11 6.19 10.43
CA TRP A 209 2.81 5.10 11.34
C TRP A 209 3.51 5.17 12.71
N HIS A 210 4.62 5.90 12.82
CA HIS A 210 5.46 5.89 14.03
C HIS A 210 4.74 6.37 15.30
N SER A 211 3.88 7.40 15.19
CA SER A 211 3.18 7.97 16.36
C SER A 211 2.13 7.03 16.95
N SER A 212 1.70 6.02 16.22
CA SER A 212 0.65 5.08 16.61
C SER A 212 1.17 3.68 16.91
N LEU A 213 2.50 3.52 17.04
CA LEU A 213 3.09 2.24 17.37
C LEU A 213 2.83 1.82 18.81
N THR A 214 2.64 0.52 19.00
CA THR A 214 2.66 -0.11 20.32
C THR A 214 4.09 -0.15 20.88
N THR A 215 4.22 -0.30 22.20
CA THR A 215 5.53 -0.46 22.85
C THR A 215 6.30 -1.66 22.28
N ASP A 216 5.61 -2.75 21.96
CA ASP A 216 6.24 -3.94 21.38
C ASP A 216 6.81 -3.68 19.99
N ASN A 217 6.06 -2.97 19.13
CA ASN A 217 6.53 -2.56 17.82
C ASN A 217 7.77 -1.66 17.90
N ILE A 218 7.77 -0.70 18.83
CA ILE A 218 8.93 0.17 19.08
C ILE A 218 10.14 -0.67 19.51
N ASN A 219 9.95 -1.60 20.45
CA ASN A 219 11.01 -2.47 20.95
C ASN A 219 11.60 -3.35 19.82
N ASP A 220 10.78 -3.83 18.90
CA ASP A 220 11.24 -4.64 17.77
C ASP A 220 12.10 -3.82 16.80
N LEU A 221 11.70 -2.59 16.47
CA LEU A 221 12.50 -1.68 15.66
C LEU A 221 13.82 -1.31 16.35
N GLU A 222 13.78 -0.97 17.64
CA GLU A 222 14.97 -0.67 18.40
C GLU A 222 15.93 -1.87 18.53
N ARG A 223 15.42 -3.09 18.60
CA ARG A 223 16.24 -4.30 18.63
C ARG A 223 17.10 -4.43 17.39
N VAL A 224 16.54 -4.11 16.21
CA VAL A 224 17.31 -4.09 14.95
C VAL A 224 18.42 -3.05 15.02
N GLN A 225 18.12 -1.82 15.48
CA GLN A 225 19.11 -0.74 15.62
C GLN A 225 20.23 -1.11 16.61
N LYS A 226 19.86 -1.63 17.78
CA LYS A 226 20.83 -2.09 18.79
C LYS A 226 21.73 -3.20 18.25
N THR A 227 21.15 -4.11 17.45
CA THR A 227 21.94 -5.18 16.80
C THR A 227 22.89 -4.62 15.76
N ALA A 228 22.46 -3.64 14.96
CA ALA A 228 23.32 -2.97 14.00
C ALA A 228 24.52 -2.27 14.68
N LEU A 229 24.25 -1.55 15.77
CA LEU A 229 25.32 -0.90 16.55
C LEU A 229 26.34 -1.89 17.12
N LYS A 230 25.89 -3.06 17.58
CA LYS A 230 26.81 -4.13 18.03
C LYS A 230 27.69 -4.63 16.88
N VAL A 231 27.16 -4.78 15.68
CA VAL A 231 27.92 -5.21 14.51
C VAL A 231 28.95 -4.14 14.09
N ILE A 232 28.56 -2.86 14.12
CA ILE A 232 29.41 -1.74 13.70
C ILE A 232 30.54 -1.49 14.68
N LEU A 233 30.25 -1.51 15.99
CA LEU A 233 31.20 -1.13 17.04
C LEU A 233 32.00 -2.32 17.60
N GLY A 234 31.54 -3.55 17.37
CA GLY A 234 32.18 -4.76 17.91
C GLY A 234 32.42 -4.65 19.42
N ASP A 235 33.67 -4.89 19.84
CA ASP A 235 34.07 -4.84 21.25
C ASP A 235 34.00 -3.44 21.88
N ASN A 236 33.93 -2.39 21.04
CA ASN A 236 33.77 -1.00 21.49
C ASN A 236 32.32 -0.65 21.81
N TYR A 237 31.38 -1.60 21.65
CA TYR A 237 29.97 -1.40 21.97
C TYR A 237 29.81 -1.27 23.48
N LYS A 238 29.85 -0.01 23.97
CA LYS A 238 29.39 0.33 25.31
C LYS A 238 27.91 0.70 25.21
N PHE A 239 27.12 0.18 26.13
CA PHE A 239 25.68 0.43 26.20
C PHE A 239 25.44 1.92 26.53
N TYR A 240 25.64 2.81 25.57
CA TYR A 240 25.15 4.16 25.66
C TYR A 240 23.66 4.14 25.32
N THR A 241 22.85 4.60 26.25
CA THR A 241 21.42 4.80 26.05
C THR A 241 21.20 5.55 24.75
N VAL A 242 20.48 4.96 23.81
CA VAL A 242 20.22 5.48 22.45
C VAL A 242 19.32 6.74 22.49
N LYS A 243 19.42 7.57 23.49
CA LYS A 243 18.68 8.83 23.60
C LYS A 243 19.35 10.02 22.88
N ASN A 244 20.52 9.84 22.29
CA ASN A 244 21.31 10.93 21.73
C ASN A 244 21.90 10.61 20.33
N LEU A 245 21.11 9.97 19.45
CA LEU A 245 21.49 9.87 18.04
C LEU A 245 20.42 10.52 17.16
#